data_10f2ba3d7ef118fb9ecc2647c6448705
#
_entry.id   10f2ba3d7ef118fb9ecc2647c6448705
#
_cell.length_a   1.000
_cell.length_b   1.000
_cell.length_c   1.000
_cell.angle_alpha   90.00
_cell.angle_beta   90.00
_cell.angle_gamma   90.00
#
_symmetry.space_group_name_H-M   'P 1'
#
loop_
_entity.id
_entity.type
_entity.pdbx_description
1 polymer ?
#
loop_
_entity_poly.entity_id
_entity_poly.type
_entity_poly.pdbx_seq_one_letter_code
_entity_poly.pdbx_strand_id
1 'polypeptide(L)'
;MADKIMAVTGHRPEKVGGYSDEASKRLTTFAEEMLKFYKPEAVITGMALGWDQAVAQACINLKIPFLAYCPCKEQDRKWFPESREMYRYLIPFAKEVFYAVPGTYPGAWCMQVRNEMMVDDSDYLAALYDGSPGGTANCVAYAQQMGKEIKQLWDPWQWFLANRC
;
A
#
# COMPACT_ATOMS: atom_id res chain seq x y z
N MET A 1 14.00 17.61 12.41
CA MET A 1 13.84 16.40 11.60
C MET A 1 13.11 16.74 10.32
N ALA A 2 13.68 16.36 9.21
CA ALA A 2 12.97 16.54 7.95
C ALA A 2 11.75 15.63 7.93
N ASP A 3 10.65 16.17 7.48
CA ASP A 3 9.44 15.38 7.27
C ASP A 3 9.70 14.39 6.14
N LYS A 4 9.12 13.21 6.26
CA LYS A 4 9.42 12.14 5.34
C LYS A 4 8.17 11.59 4.65
N ILE A 5 8.35 11.23 3.40
CA ILE A 5 7.32 10.58 2.59
C ILE A 5 7.55 9.06 2.65
N MET A 6 6.53 8.36 3.14
CA MET A 6 6.54 6.90 3.23
C MET A 6 5.85 6.31 2.01
N ALA A 7 6.52 5.44 1.26
CA ALA A 7 5.83 4.58 0.31
C ALA A 7 5.47 3.27 1.01
N VAL A 8 4.36 2.66 0.61
CA VAL A 8 3.96 1.37 1.16
C VAL A 8 3.85 0.33 0.06
N THR A 9 4.17 -0.90 0.41
CA THR A 9 3.93 -2.07 -0.42
C THR A 9 3.57 -3.23 0.50
N GLY A 10 2.79 -4.19 0.01
CA GLY A 10 2.41 -5.30 0.85
C GLY A 10 1.49 -6.28 0.15
N HIS A 11 1.20 -7.35 0.87
CA HIS A 11 0.44 -8.46 0.34
C HIS A 11 -1.03 -8.13 0.12
N ARG A 12 -1.61 -8.89 -0.80
CA ARG A 12 -3.04 -8.88 -1.07
C ARG A 12 -3.78 -9.61 0.05
N PRO A 13 -5.12 -9.52 0.09
CA PRO A 13 -5.91 -10.04 1.22
C PRO A 13 -5.64 -11.50 1.57
N GLU A 14 -5.33 -12.34 0.60
CA GLU A 14 -5.12 -13.77 0.83
C GLU A 14 -4.02 -14.06 1.87
N LYS A 15 -3.05 -13.19 2.00
CA LYS A 15 -1.93 -13.36 2.94
C LYS A 15 -2.07 -12.56 4.23
N VAL A 16 -3.09 -11.72 4.34
CA VAL A 16 -3.26 -10.83 5.49
C VAL A 16 -4.66 -10.92 6.09
N GLY A 17 -5.23 -12.09 6.06
CA GLY A 17 -6.48 -12.40 6.76
C GLY A 17 -7.70 -12.60 5.89
N GLY A 18 -7.63 -12.35 4.58
CA GLY A 18 -8.72 -12.58 3.65
C GLY A 18 -9.51 -11.33 3.32
N TYR A 19 -10.70 -11.54 2.72
CA TYR A 19 -11.52 -10.48 2.13
C TYR A 19 -12.68 -10.01 3.02
N SER A 20 -12.85 -10.56 4.22
CA SER A 20 -13.95 -10.18 5.08
C SER A 20 -13.82 -8.74 5.59
N ASP A 21 -14.96 -8.15 6.00
CA ASP A 21 -14.95 -6.83 6.62
C ASP A 21 -14.10 -6.82 7.89
N GLU A 22 -14.16 -7.89 8.68
CA GLU A 22 -13.35 -8.02 9.89
C GLU A 22 -11.85 -8.01 9.56
N ALA A 23 -11.44 -8.76 8.55
CA ALA A 23 -10.05 -8.80 8.13
C ALA A 23 -9.58 -7.43 7.65
N SER A 24 -10.42 -6.74 6.87
CA SER A 24 -10.12 -5.39 6.39
C SER A 24 -9.97 -4.40 7.54
N LYS A 25 -10.86 -4.43 8.51
CA LYS A 25 -10.79 -3.56 9.69
C LYS A 25 -9.54 -3.83 10.52
N ARG A 26 -9.20 -5.09 10.70
CA ARG A 26 -8.01 -5.51 11.43
C ARG A 26 -6.75 -4.97 10.78
N LEU A 27 -6.67 -5.12 9.48
CA LEU A 27 -5.52 -4.64 8.71
C LEU A 27 -5.43 -3.11 8.76
N THR A 28 -6.56 -2.43 8.68
CA THR A 28 -6.61 -0.97 8.80
C THR A 28 -6.17 -0.51 10.19
N THR A 29 -6.57 -1.21 11.25
CA THR A 29 -6.12 -0.90 12.62
C THR A 29 -4.59 -1.02 12.73
N PHE A 30 -4.03 -2.09 12.17
CA PHE A 30 -2.58 -2.24 12.15
C PHE A 30 -1.91 -1.12 11.37
N ALA A 31 -2.46 -0.76 10.22
CA ALA A 31 -1.94 0.36 9.42
C ALA A 31 -1.96 1.67 10.23
N GLU A 32 -3.04 1.93 10.96
CA GLU A 32 -3.12 3.11 11.82
C GLU A 32 -2.02 3.12 12.88
N GLU A 33 -1.75 1.97 13.49
CA GLU A 33 -0.69 1.88 14.49
C GLU A 33 0.69 2.15 13.89
N MET A 34 0.94 1.62 12.69
CA MET A 34 2.21 1.87 12.01
C MET A 34 2.36 3.35 11.62
N LEU A 35 1.29 3.97 11.15
CA LEU A 35 1.32 5.40 10.81
C LEU A 35 1.53 6.27 12.05
N LYS A 36 0.95 5.91 13.17
CA LYS A 36 1.17 6.63 14.44
C LYS A 36 2.60 6.47 14.93
N PHE A 37 3.20 5.32 14.66
CA PHE A 37 4.59 5.05 15.08
C PHE A 37 5.60 5.79 14.20
N TYR A 38 5.48 5.69 12.88
CA TYR A 38 6.44 6.30 11.95
C TYR A 38 6.19 7.78 11.69
N LYS A 39 4.97 8.24 11.83
CA LYS A 39 4.56 9.64 11.66
C LYS A 39 5.04 10.26 10.34
N PRO A 40 4.71 9.64 9.19
CA PRO A 40 5.08 10.25 7.91
C PRO A 40 4.30 11.55 7.66
N GLU A 41 4.91 12.47 6.93
CA GLU A 41 4.23 13.68 6.48
C GLU A 41 3.18 13.38 5.42
N ALA A 42 3.49 12.43 4.55
CA ALA A 42 2.59 11.96 3.50
C ALA A 42 2.90 10.50 3.17
N VAL A 43 1.93 9.82 2.57
CA VAL A 43 2.05 8.41 2.21
C VAL A 43 1.79 8.24 0.73
N ILE A 44 2.59 7.40 0.07
CA ILE A 44 2.38 6.98 -1.31
C ILE A 44 1.88 5.52 -1.27
N THR A 45 0.72 5.26 -1.85
CA THR A 45 0.15 3.91 -1.91
C THR A 45 -0.23 3.55 -3.34
N GLY A 46 -0.01 2.29 -3.70
CA GLY A 46 -0.32 1.76 -5.02
C GLY A 46 -1.78 1.36 -5.21
N MET A 47 -2.59 1.49 -4.18
CA MET A 47 -4.03 1.21 -4.22
C MET A 47 -4.40 -0.22 -4.60
N ALA A 48 -3.47 -1.17 -4.47
CA ALA A 48 -3.78 -2.58 -4.66
C ALA A 48 -4.64 -3.07 -3.49
N LEU A 49 -5.36 -4.16 -3.73
CA LEU A 49 -6.16 -4.80 -2.68
C LEU A 49 -5.26 -5.22 -1.51
N GLY A 50 -5.81 -5.19 -0.32
CA GLY A 50 -5.11 -5.61 0.89
C GLY A 50 -4.40 -4.46 1.58
N TRP A 51 -3.10 -4.60 1.79
CA TRP A 51 -2.32 -3.65 2.58
C TRP A 51 -2.38 -2.21 2.04
N ASP A 52 -2.22 -2.04 0.73
CA ASP A 52 -2.20 -0.71 0.13
C ASP A 52 -3.48 0.07 0.43
N GLN A 53 -4.63 -0.57 0.30
CA GLN A 53 -5.92 0.08 0.58
C GLN A 53 -6.17 0.26 2.08
N ALA A 54 -5.70 -0.68 2.90
CA ALA A 54 -5.78 -0.51 4.35
C ALA A 54 -5.03 0.73 4.81
N VAL A 55 -3.86 0.97 4.23
CA VAL A 55 -3.07 2.18 4.52
C VAL A 55 -3.81 3.43 4.05
N ALA A 56 -4.41 3.40 2.85
CA ALA A 56 -5.21 4.54 2.37
C ALA A 56 -6.35 4.87 3.34
N GLN A 57 -7.08 3.86 3.80
CA GLN A 57 -8.16 4.06 4.77
C GLN A 57 -7.61 4.60 6.09
N ALA A 58 -6.49 4.09 6.56
CA ALA A 58 -5.85 4.57 7.78
C ALA A 58 -5.44 6.04 7.64
N CYS A 59 -4.92 6.43 6.48
CA CYS A 59 -4.59 7.83 6.21
C CYS A 59 -5.82 8.73 6.29
N ILE A 60 -6.96 8.28 5.75
CA ILE A 60 -8.22 9.02 5.86
C ILE A 60 -8.59 9.19 7.33
N ASN A 61 -8.56 8.10 8.09
CA ASN A 61 -8.94 8.10 9.51
C ASN A 61 -8.05 9.01 10.36
N LEU A 62 -6.76 9.07 10.05
CA LEU A 62 -5.78 9.86 10.82
C LEU A 62 -5.52 11.24 10.21
N LYS A 63 -6.17 11.56 9.10
CA LYS A 63 -5.98 12.83 8.39
C LYS A 63 -4.54 13.06 7.93
N ILE A 64 -3.91 12.00 7.45
CA ILE A 64 -2.60 12.05 6.82
C ILE A 64 -2.81 12.11 5.31
N PRO A 65 -2.20 13.05 4.59
CA PRO A 65 -2.37 13.10 3.14
C PRO A 65 -1.75 11.86 2.48
N PHE A 66 -2.43 11.31 1.49
CA PHE A 66 -1.86 10.21 0.70
C PHE A 66 -1.97 10.49 -0.79
N LEU A 67 -1.00 9.95 -1.53
CA LEU A 67 -0.92 10.03 -2.98
C LEU A 67 -1.19 8.63 -3.52
N ALA A 68 -2.11 8.53 -4.47
CA ALA A 68 -2.44 7.25 -5.10
C ALA A 68 -1.62 7.08 -6.37
N TYR A 69 -0.74 6.09 -6.39
CA TYR A 69 0.07 5.73 -7.55
C TYR A 69 -0.52 4.48 -8.18
N CYS A 70 -1.41 4.68 -9.13
CA CYS A 70 -2.08 3.58 -9.83
C CYS A 70 -1.25 3.10 -11.00
N PRO A 71 -1.22 1.79 -11.30
CA PRO A 71 -0.44 1.31 -12.45
C PRO A 71 -1.02 1.80 -13.76
N CYS A 72 -2.34 1.91 -13.85
CA CYS A 72 -3.06 2.33 -15.06
C CYS A 72 -4.47 2.73 -14.67
N LYS A 73 -5.21 3.28 -15.62
CA LYS A 73 -6.64 3.57 -15.42
C LYS A 73 -7.40 2.25 -15.31
N GLU A 74 -8.47 2.27 -14.49
CA GLU A 74 -9.34 1.12 -14.28
C GLU A 74 -8.59 -0.13 -13.80
N GLN A 75 -7.62 0.04 -12.87
CA GLN A 75 -6.93 -1.12 -12.30
C GLN A 75 -7.88 -2.07 -11.58
N ASP A 76 -9.06 -1.57 -11.16
CA ASP A 76 -10.08 -2.34 -10.47
C ASP A 76 -11.01 -3.13 -11.41
N ARG A 77 -10.79 -3.05 -12.71
CA ARG A 77 -11.73 -3.54 -13.73
C ARG A 77 -12.16 -5.00 -13.53
N LYS A 78 -11.25 -5.86 -13.10
CA LYS A 78 -11.52 -7.30 -12.94
C LYS A 78 -11.73 -7.71 -11.49
N TRP A 79 -11.83 -6.76 -10.58
CA TRP A 79 -12.04 -7.07 -9.17
C TRP A 79 -13.52 -7.38 -8.89
N PHE A 80 -13.78 -8.03 -7.76
CA PHE A 80 -15.16 -8.25 -7.30
C PHE A 80 -15.87 -6.92 -7.06
N PRO A 81 -17.22 -6.87 -7.20
CA PRO A 81 -17.97 -5.61 -7.05
C PRO A 81 -17.66 -4.87 -5.75
N GLU A 82 -17.59 -5.56 -4.61
CA GLU A 82 -17.30 -4.95 -3.32
C GLU A 82 -15.92 -4.30 -3.30
N SER A 83 -14.94 -4.95 -3.91
CA SER A 83 -13.58 -4.41 -4.00
C SER A 83 -13.52 -3.18 -4.90
N ARG A 84 -14.30 -3.18 -5.97
CA ARG A 84 -14.39 -2.02 -6.87
C ARG A 84 -15.05 -0.83 -6.16
N GLU A 85 -16.09 -1.09 -5.36
CA GLU A 85 -16.73 -0.05 -4.57
C GLU A 85 -15.75 0.59 -3.59
N MET A 86 -14.97 -0.22 -2.88
CA MET A 86 -13.99 0.28 -1.93
C MET A 86 -12.94 1.14 -2.64
N TYR A 87 -12.42 0.68 -3.76
CA TYR A 87 -11.45 1.42 -4.55
C TYR A 87 -12.00 2.80 -4.95
N ARG A 88 -13.24 2.82 -5.44
CA ARG A 88 -13.90 4.06 -5.88
C ARG A 88 -14.24 4.98 -4.71
N TYR A 89 -14.44 4.41 -3.53
CA TYR A 89 -14.63 5.20 -2.32
C TYR A 89 -13.33 5.87 -1.89
N LEU A 90 -12.20 5.15 -1.94
CA LEU A 90 -10.92 5.64 -1.44
C LEU A 90 -10.27 6.69 -2.35
N ILE A 91 -10.34 6.50 -3.66
CA ILE A 91 -9.63 7.35 -4.63
C ILE A 91 -9.91 8.84 -4.47
N PRO A 92 -11.17 9.30 -4.27
CA PRO A 92 -11.43 10.74 -4.12
C PRO A 92 -10.77 11.40 -2.91
N PHE A 93 -10.37 10.62 -1.91
CA PHE A 93 -9.69 11.16 -0.74
C PHE A 93 -8.19 11.35 -0.95
N ALA A 94 -7.63 10.81 -2.02
CA ALA A 94 -6.22 11.01 -2.32
C ALA A 94 -5.95 12.48 -2.64
N LYS A 95 -4.83 13.00 -2.13
CA LYS A 95 -4.41 14.36 -2.45
C LYS A 95 -4.14 14.52 -3.94
N GLU A 96 -3.52 13.51 -4.54
CA GLU A 96 -3.32 13.43 -6.00
C GLU A 96 -3.36 11.96 -6.43
N VAL A 97 -3.73 11.74 -7.69
CA VAL A 97 -3.77 10.42 -8.30
C VAL A 97 -2.87 10.43 -9.53
N PHE A 98 -1.90 9.52 -9.55
CA PHE A 98 -0.97 9.36 -10.67
C PHE A 98 -1.17 8.01 -11.32
N TYR A 99 -1.02 7.96 -12.64
CA TYR A 99 -1.07 6.71 -13.41
C TYR A 99 0.31 6.46 -14.02
N ALA A 100 0.89 5.30 -13.71
CA ALA A 100 2.24 4.96 -14.14
C ALA A 100 2.35 4.86 -15.66
N VAL A 101 1.30 4.35 -16.31
CA VAL A 101 1.23 4.26 -17.77
C VAL A 101 -0.10 4.83 -18.26
N PRO A 102 -0.16 5.36 -19.50
CA PRO A 102 -1.42 5.91 -20.02
C PRO A 102 -2.40 4.80 -20.36
N GLY A 103 -3.69 5.13 -20.27
CA GLY A 103 -4.76 4.22 -20.64
C GLY A 103 -5.01 3.10 -19.65
N THR A 104 -5.68 2.06 -20.13
CA THR A 104 -6.04 0.90 -19.31
C THR A 104 -4.92 -0.14 -19.33
N TYR A 105 -5.11 -1.25 -18.61
CA TYR A 105 -4.11 -2.28 -18.36
C TYR A 105 -3.45 -2.81 -19.63
N PRO A 106 -2.13 -2.54 -19.82
CA PRO A 106 -1.40 -2.99 -21.00
C PRO A 106 -0.65 -4.30 -20.80
N GLY A 107 -0.54 -4.78 -19.55
CA GLY A 107 0.22 -5.96 -19.17
C GLY A 107 0.77 -5.83 -17.76
N ALA A 108 1.20 -6.94 -17.19
CA ALA A 108 1.66 -6.98 -15.79
C ALA A 108 2.85 -6.06 -15.50
N TRP A 109 3.63 -5.74 -16.51
CA TRP A 109 4.81 -4.86 -16.36
C TRP A 109 4.46 -3.47 -15.82
N CYS A 110 3.23 -3.00 -16.02
CA CYS A 110 2.84 -1.67 -15.52
C CYS A 110 2.85 -1.60 -13.99
N MET A 111 2.66 -2.72 -13.32
CA MET A 111 2.74 -2.80 -11.87
C MET A 111 4.16 -2.48 -11.38
N GLN A 112 5.17 -2.99 -12.07
CA GLN A 112 6.56 -2.73 -11.71
C GLN A 112 6.93 -1.27 -12.00
N VAL A 113 6.45 -0.70 -13.10
CA VAL A 113 6.64 0.73 -13.38
C VAL A 113 6.10 1.56 -12.22
N ARG A 114 4.87 1.27 -11.76
CA ARG A 114 4.26 1.94 -10.61
C ARG A 114 5.10 1.77 -9.36
N ASN A 115 5.57 0.55 -9.08
CA ASN A 115 6.38 0.28 -7.90
C ASN A 115 7.67 1.12 -7.90
N GLU A 116 8.33 1.22 -9.03
CA GLU A 116 9.57 2.00 -9.15
C GLU A 116 9.31 3.49 -8.93
N MET A 117 8.22 4.01 -9.47
CA MET A 117 7.84 5.40 -9.23
C MET A 117 7.61 5.67 -7.75
N MET A 118 6.92 4.76 -7.06
CA MET A 118 6.65 4.90 -5.62
C MET A 118 7.95 4.95 -4.81
N VAL A 119 8.86 4.05 -5.10
CA VAL A 119 10.15 3.99 -4.41
C VAL A 119 10.97 5.25 -4.70
N ASP A 120 11.05 5.65 -5.97
CA ASP A 120 11.83 6.82 -6.37
C ASP A 120 11.34 8.11 -5.70
N ASP A 121 10.03 8.25 -5.56
CA ASP A 121 9.40 9.48 -5.04
C ASP A 121 9.28 9.52 -3.52
N SER A 122 9.73 8.49 -2.81
CA SER A 122 9.61 8.40 -1.36
C SER A 122 10.97 8.49 -0.67
N ASP A 123 10.93 8.73 0.64
CA ASP A 123 12.12 8.74 1.48
C ASP A 123 12.43 7.35 2.03
N TYR A 124 11.41 6.53 2.26
CA TYR A 124 11.57 5.15 2.71
C TYR A 124 10.34 4.32 2.36
N LEU A 125 10.52 3.01 2.38
CA LEU A 125 9.48 2.03 2.04
C LEU A 125 9.07 1.25 3.30
N ALA A 126 7.76 1.19 3.57
CA ALA A 126 7.22 0.32 4.61
C ALA A 126 6.56 -0.88 3.92
N ALA A 127 7.09 -2.08 4.19
CA ALA A 127 6.71 -3.29 3.46
C ALA A 127 6.07 -4.33 4.38
N LEU A 128 4.82 -4.66 4.11
CA LEU A 128 4.15 -5.79 4.76
C LEU A 128 4.36 -7.03 3.89
N TYR A 129 5.45 -7.75 4.13
CA TYR A 129 6.03 -8.71 3.20
C TYR A 129 6.60 -9.92 3.93
N ASP A 130 6.15 -11.12 3.56
CA ASP A 130 6.52 -12.38 4.20
C ASP A 130 7.75 -13.06 3.57
N GLY A 131 8.35 -12.46 2.56
CA GLY A 131 9.50 -13.02 1.85
C GLY A 131 9.13 -13.82 0.60
N SER A 132 7.85 -14.06 0.34
CA SER A 132 7.43 -14.83 -0.82
C SER A 132 7.55 -14.04 -2.13
N PRO A 133 7.75 -14.72 -3.26
CA PRO A 133 7.86 -14.03 -4.55
C PRO A 133 6.55 -13.38 -4.97
N GLY A 134 6.66 -12.31 -5.77
CA GLY A 134 5.51 -11.59 -6.31
C GLY A 134 5.77 -10.10 -6.44
N GLY A 135 4.71 -9.32 -6.62
CA GLY A 135 4.82 -7.87 -6.82
C GLY A 135 5.44 -7.13 -5.64
N THR A 136 5.11 -7.55 -4.41
CA THR A 136 5.70 -6.96 -3.21
C THR A 136 7.20 -7.24 -3.15
N ALA A 137 7.62 -8.50 -3.43
CA ALA A 137 9.02 -8.86 -3.49
C ALA A 137 9.78 -8.02 -4.51
N ASN A 138 9.18 -7.79 -5.67
CA ASN A 138 9.78 -6.99 -6.73
C ASN A 138 9.95 -5.52 -6.30
N CYS A 139 8.98 -4.98 -5.59
CA CYS A 139 9.06 -3.61 -5.06
C CYS A 139 10.18 -3.50 -4.02
N VAL A 140 10.26 -4.45 -3.10
CA VAL A 140 11.30 -4.49 -2.07
C VAL A 140 12.68 -4.62 -2.70
N ALA A 141 12.82 -5.51 -3.70
CA ALA A 141 14.10 -5.69 -4.40
C ALA A 141 14.56 -4.40 -5.07
N TYR A 142 13.66 -3.69 -5.72
CA TYR A 142 14.00 -2.41 -6.33
C TYR A 142 14.44 -1.37 -5.29
N ALA A 143 13.72 -1.29 -4.16
CA ALA A 143 14.08 -0.38 -3.08
C ALA A 143 15.48 -0.69 -2.52
N GLN A 144 15.80 -1.98 -2.36
CA GLN A 144 17.15 -2.41 -1.94
C GLN A 144 18.21 -1.98 -2.95
N GLN A 145 17.95 -2.18 -4.24
CA GLN A 145 18.85 -1.80 -5.31
C GLN A 145 19.12 -0.30 -5.30
N MET A 146 18.12 0.51 -4.99
CA MET A 146 18.24 1.96 -4.96
C MET A 146 18.77 2.49 -3.61
N GLY A 147 19.11 1.62 -2.68
CA GLY A 147 19.62 2.01 -1.37
C GLY A 147 18.59 2.69 -0.48
N LYS A 148 17.29 2.46 -0.72
CA LYS A 148 16.21 3.06 0.05
C LYS A 148 16.04 2.30 1.37
N GLU A 149 15.82 3.01 2.46
CA GLU A 149 15.52 2.39 3.74
C GLU A 149 14.19 1.63 3.66
N ILE A 150 14.16 0.43 4.22
CA ILE A 150 12.97 -0.41 4.23
C ILE A 150 12.57 -0.72 5.68
N LYS A 151 11.34 -0.38 6.03
CA LYS A 151 10.73 -0.78 7.30
C LYS A 151 9.97 -2.08 7.06
N GLN A 152 10.53 -3.18 7.53
CA GLN A 152 9.88 -4.49 7.39
C GLN A 152 8.79 -4.62 8.45
N LEU A 153 7.56 -4.86 8.02
CA LEU A 153 6.38 -4.86 8.91
C LEU A 153 5.82 -6.26 9.19
N TRP A 154 6.40 -7.31 8.63
CA TRP A 154 5.84 -8.65 8.80
C TRP A 154 5.88 -9.12 10.26
N ASP A 155 7.02 -8.97 10.94
CA ASP A 155 7.13 -9.33 12.34
C ASP A 155 6.22 -8.49 13.25
N PRO A 156 6.17 -7.16 13.11
CA PRO A 156 5.16 -6.36 13.81
C PRO A 156 3.73 -6.81 13.56
N TRP A 157 3.40 -7.20 12.33
CA TRP A 157 2.07 -7.71 11.98
C TRP A 157 1.77 -9.01 12.73
N GLN A 158 2.72 -9.95 12.76
CA GLN A 158 2.56 -11.21 13.48
C GLN A 158 2.38 -10.96 14.97
N TRP A 159 3.14 -10.05 15.54
CA TRP A 159 3.01 -9.66 16.94
C TRP A 159 1.62 -9.05 17.21
N PHE A 160 1.17 -8.17 16.33
CA PHE A 160 -0.16 -7.54 16.42
C PHE A 160 -1.26 -8.61 16.43
N LEU A 161 -1.20 -9.57 15.53
CA LEU A 161 -2.19 -10.65 15.47
C LEU A 161 -2.20 -11.50 16.74
N ALA A 162 -1.04 -11.77 17.32
CA ALA A 162 -0.93 -12.61 18.50
C ALA A 162 -1.36 -11.91 19.79
N ASN A 163 -1.26 -10.58 19.86
CA ASN A 163 -1.43 -9.82 21.10
C ASN A 163 -2.69 -8.96 21.15
N ARG A 164 -3.52 -9.01 20.14
CA ARG A 164 -4.79 -8.29 20.18
C ARG A 164 -5.88 -9.14 20.86
N CYS A 165 -6.76 -8.49 21.53
CA CYS A 165 -7.89 -9.14 22.22
C CYS A 165 -9.13 -9.19 21.35
#